data_d1dd77d19b335be4617d545012bb8087
#
_entry.id   d1dd77d19b335be4617d545012bb8087
#
_cell.length_a   1.000
_cell.length_b   1.000
_cell.length_c   1.000
_cell.angle_alpha   90.00
_cell.angle_beta   90.00
_cell.angle_gamma   90.00
#
_symmetry.space_group_name_H-M   'P 1'
#
loop_
_entity.id
_entity.type
_entity.pdbx_description
1 polymer ?
#
loop_
_entity_poly.entity_id
_entity_poly.type
_entity_poly.pdbx_seq_one_letter_code
_entity_poly.pdbx_strand_id
1 'polypeptide(L)' 'MLTYVIMTEDWLTSQLAKVYRLMRDGRWRTLGDIRGIVGGSEAGVSARLRDLRKKRFGGFTVERQRCPDGLWEYRMEKKL' A
#
# COMPACT_ATOMS: atom_id res chain seq x y z
N MET A 1 -13.54 -6.15 22.53
CA MET A 1 -13.48 -4.70 22.24
C MET A 1 -12.07 -4.16 22.39
N LEU A 2 -11.49 -4.28 23.58
CA LEU A 2 -10.13 -3.80 23.81
C LEU A 2 -9.09 -4.51 22.94
N THR A 3 -9.22 -5.82 22.79
CA THR A 3 -8.33 -6.60 21.95
C THR A 3 -8.38 -6.12 20.50
N TYR A 4 -9.58 -5.81 20.03
CA TYR A 4 -9.77 -5.30 18.68
C TYR A 4 -9.05 -3.96 18.48
N VAL A 5 -9.16 -3.08 19.46
CA VAL A 5 -8.52 -1.75 19.40
C VAL A 5 -7.00 -1.91 19.37
N ILE A 6 -6.44 -2.80 20.18
CA ILE A 6 -5.00 -3.04 20.20
C ILE A 6 -4.52 -3.55 18.85
N MET A 7 -5.24 -4.47 18.25
CA MET A 7 -4.89 -4.98 16.92
C MET A 7 -4.93 -3.88 15.87
N THR A 8 -5.88 -2.96 16.00
CA THR A 8 -6.00 -1.81 15.10
C THR A 8 -4.78 -0.90 15.23
N GLU A 9 -4.30 -0.65 16.46
CA GLU A 9 -3.12 0.15 16.68
C GLU A 9 -1.87 -0.48 16.05
N ASP A 10 -1.65 -1.77 16.26
CA ASP A 10 -0.54 -2.49 15.66
C ASP A 10 -0.59 -2.39 14.14
N TRP A 11 -1.78 -2.56 13.57
CA TRP A 11 -1.98 -2.44 12.13
C TRP A 11 -1.65 -1.03 11.66
N LEU A 12 -2.06 0.01 12.40
CA LEU A 12 -1.84 1.40 12.01
C LEU A 12 -0.38 1.81 12.05
N THR A 13 0.47 1.14 12.85
CA THR A 13 1.90 1.45 12.93
C THR A 13 2.74 0.63 11.96
N SER A 14 2.15 -0.37 11.32
CA SER A 14 2.87 -1.24 10.39
C SER A 14 3.14 -0.54 9.06
N GLN A 15 4.12 -1.06 8.32
CA GLN A 15 4.38 -0.60 6.97
C GLN A 15 3.16 -0.78 6.09
N LEU A 16 2.41 -1.87 6.28
CA LEU A 16 1.19 -2.13 5.53
C LEU A 16 0.18 -0.99 5.70
N ALA A 17 -0.03 -0.55 6.93
CA ALA A 17 -0.95 0.55 7.22
C ALA A 17 -0.48 1.86 6.58
N LYS A 18 0.83 2.12 6.62
CA LYS A 18 1.39 3.32 6.02
C LYS A 18 1.19 3.32 4.51
N VAL A 19 1.42 2.19 3.87
CA VAL A 19 1.21 2.06 2.42
C VAL A 19 -0.28 2.24 2.09
N TYR A 20 -1.15 1.60 2.87
CA TYR A 20 -2.59 1.74 2.66
C TYR A 20 -3.03 3.20 2.75
N ARG A 21 -2.62 3.91 3.81
CA ARG A 21 -3.03 5.31 4.00
C ARG A 21 -2.53 6.22 2.88
N LEU A 22 -1.35 5.93 2.37
CA LEU A 22 -0.80 6.70 1.25
C LEU A 22 -1.56 6.40 -0.04
N MET A 23 -1.80 5.13 -0.33
CA MET A 23 -2.30 4.70 -1.62
C MET A 23 -3.82 4.82 -1.78
N ARG A 24 -4.55 5.03 -0.70
CA ARG A 24 -6.01 5.09 -0.77
C ARG A 24 -6.55 6.30 -1.53
N ASP A 25 -5.69 7.26 -1.85
CA ASP A 25 -6.09 8.43 -2.65
C ASP A 25 -6.21 8.11 -4.15
N GLY A 26 -5.80 6.90 -4.56
CA GLY A 26 -5.90 6.46 -5.95
C GLY A 26 -4.86 7.02 -6.89
N ARG A 27 -3.85 7.71 -6.39
CA ARG A 27 -2.81 8.28 -7.25
C ARG A 27 -1.79 7.23 -7.68
N TRP A 28 -1.28 7.41 -8.88
CA TRP A 28 -0.19 6.59 -9.40
C TRP A 28 1.13 6.97 -8.73
N ARG A 29 1.87 5.96 -8.26
CA ARG A 29 3.17 6.14 -7.62
C ARG A 29 4.09 4.99 -7.97
N THR A 30 5.38 5.29 -8.16
CA THR A 30 6.39 4.24 -8.31
C THR A 30 6.73 3.65 -6.95
N LEU A 31 7.39 2.50 -6.95
CA LEU A 31 7.86 1.91 -5.68
C LEU A 31 8.81 2.86 -4.96
N GLY A 32 9.67 3.57 -5.71
CA GLY A 32 10.57 4.55 -5.14
C GLY A 32 9.84 5.71 -4.48
N ASP A 33 8.76 6.19 -5.12
CA ASP A 33 7.93 7.25 -4.55
C ASP A 33 7.33 6.82 -3.22
N ILE A 34 6.77 5.61 -3.20
CA ILE A 34 6.13 5.08 -1.98
C ILE A 34 7.17 4.89 -0.88
N ARG A 35 8.31 4.27 -1.23
CA ARG A 35 9.40 4.06 -0.27
C ARG A 35 9.90 5.37 0.33
N GLY A 36 10.00 6.41 -0.48
CA GLY A 36 10.43 7.72 -0.01
C GLY A 36 9.53 8.30 1.07
N ILE A 37 8.28 7.90 1.10
CA ILE A 37 7.30 8.41 2.07
C ILE A 37 7.15 7.45 3.26
N VAL A 38 7.02 6.14 2.99
CA VAL A 38 6.73 5.17 4.05
C VAL A 38 7.96 4.51 4.63
N GLY A 39 9.10 4.62 3.94
CA GLY A 39 10.34 3.99 4.40
C GLY A 39 10.47 2.54 3.96
N GLY A 40 11.58 1.90 4.37
CA GLY A 40 11.86 0.52 4.03
C GLY A 40 12.51 0.38 2.66
N SER A 41 12.33 -0.78 2.03
CA SER A 41 12.89 -1.08 0.72
C SER A 41 11.78 -1.15 -0.33
N GLU A 42 12.16 -1.04 -1.60
CA GLU A 42 11.19 -1.20 -2.70
C GLU A 42 10.60 -2.61 -2.70
N ALA A 43 11.41 -3.62 -2.39
CA ALA A 43 10.91 -4.99 -2.29
C ALA A 43 9.86 -5.11 -1.18
N GLY A 44 10.10 -4.46 -0.05
CA GLY A 44 9.14 -4.42 1.06
C GLY A 44 7.84 -3.73 0.67
N VAL A 45 7.93 -2.59 -0.03
CA VAL A 45 6.75 -1.87 -0.52
C VAL A 45 5.98 -2.76 -1.50
N SER A 46 6.67 -3.41 -2.42
CA SER A 46 6.02 -4.31 -3.39
C SER A 46 5.27 -5.43 -2.67
N ALA A 47 5.87 -6.00 -1.62
CA ALA A 47 5.22 -7.02 -0.81
C ALA A 47 3.96 -6.49 -0.13
N ARG A 48 4.00 -5.24 0.37
CA ARG A 48 2.82 -4.63 1.01
C ARG A 48 1.70 -4.38 0.00
N LEU A 49 2.03 -3.95 -1.21
CA LEU A 49 1.03 -3.78 -2.26
C LEU A 49 0.36 -5.12 -2.60
N ARG A 50 1.15 -6.19 -2.61
CA ARG A 50 0.60 -7.54 -2.82
C ARG A 50 -0.31 -7.94 -1.67
N ASP A 51 0.07 -7.60 -0.43
CA ASP A 51 -0.76 -7.90 0.74
C ASP A 51 -2.12 -7.20 0.65
N LEU A 52 -2.17 -5.98 0.15
CA LEU A 52 -3.43 -5.22 0.05
C LEU A 52 -4.43 -5.90 -0.88
N ARG A 53 -3.97 -6.73 -1.82
CA ARG A 53 -4.84 -7.51 -2.69
C ARG A 53 -5.48 -8.68 -1.96
N LYS A 54 -4.91 -9.11 -0.84
CA LYS A 54 -5.42 -10.25 -0.09
C LYS A 54 -6.71 -9.89 0.62
N LYS A 55 -7.65 -10.83 0.59
CA LYS A 55 -8.98 -10.62 1.17
C LYS A 55 -8.92 -10.21 2.64
N ARG A 56 -8.00 -10.81 3.41
CA ARG A 56 -7.87 -10.53 4.85
C ARG A 56 -7.38 -9.11 5.14
N PHE A 57 -6.81 -8.44 4.14
CA PHE A 57 -6.34 -7.06 4.28
C PHE A 57 -7.17 -6.08 3.46
N GLY A 58 -8.40 -6.48 3.08
CA GLY A 58 -9.34 -5.62 2.40
C GLY A 58 -9.64 -6.00 0.96
N GLY A 59 -8.82 -6.86 0.34
CA GLY A 59 -9.05 -7.30 -1.03
C GLY A 59 -9.08 -6.15 -2.04
N PHE A 60 -8.20 -5.18 -1.88
CA PHE A 60 -8.17 -4.01 -2.75
C PHE A 60 -7.64 -4.37 -4.14
N THR A 61 -8.12 -3.66 -5.14
CA THR A 61 -7.57 -3.75 -6.48
C THR A 61 -6.37 -2.83 -6.58
N VAL A 62 -5.19 -3.41 -6.83
CA VAL A 62 -3.96 -2.66 -7.03
C VAL A 62 -3.59 -2.80 -8.49
N GLU A 63 -3.62 -1.69 -9.21
CA GLU A 63 -3.29 -1.64 -10.62
C GLU A 63 -1.86 -1.20 -10.82
N ARG A 64 -1.29 -1.55 -11.97
CA ARG A 64 0.04 -1.09 -12.35
C ARG A 64 0.05 -0.71 -13.81
N GLN A 65 0.95 0.24 -14.15
CA GLN A 65 1.18 0.62 -15.53
C GLN A 65 2.64 0.96 -15.72
N ARG A 66 3.12 0.82 -16.94
CA ARG A 66 4.50 1.15 -17.26
C ARG A 66 4.61 2.60 -17.70
N CYS A 67 5.58 3.31 -17.13
CA CYS A 67 5.88 4.69 -17.51
C CYS A 67 6.77 4.72 -18.73
N PRO A 68 6.80 5.85 -19.48
CA PRO A 68 7.69 5.99 -20.64
C PRO A 68 9.16 5.80 -20.31
N ASP A 69 9.58 6.10 -19.08
CA ASP A 69 10.97 5.95 -18.63
C ASP A 69 11.31 4.51 -18.23
N GLY A 70 10.37 3.58 -18.37
CA GLY A 70 10.59 2.17 -18.06
C GLY A 70 10.27 1.78 -16.63
N LEU A 71 9.93 2.72 -15.76
CA LEU A 71 9.51 2.42 -14.40
C LEU A 71 8.06 1.96 -14.37
N TRP A 72 7.71 1.23 -13.31
CA TRP A 72 6.33 0.82 -13.07
C TRP A 72 5.72 1.73 -12.03
N GLU A 73 4.49 2.15 -12.28
CA GLU A 73 3.67 2.88 -11.31
C GLU A 73 2.54 2.00 -10.84
N TYR A 74 2.10 2.26 -9.61
CA TYR A 74 1.04 1.50 -8.94
C TYR A 74 0.01 2.46 -8.38
N ARG A 75 -1.23 2.03 -8.37
CA ARG A 75 -2.28 2.72 -7.64
C ARG A 75 -3.24 1.70 -7.05
N MET A 76 -3.86 2.07 -5.94
CA MET A 76 -4.94 1.30 -5.35
C MET A 76 -6.24 1.92 -5.82
N GLU A 77 -7.14 1.09 -6.34
CA GLU A 77 -8.41 1.60 -6.81
C GLU A 77 -9.17 2.25 -5.64
N LYS A 78 -9.64 3.46 -5.89
CA LYS A 78 -10.34 4.21 -4.85
C LYS A 78 -11.73 3.60 -4.65
N LYS A 79 -12.02 3.19 -3.42
CA LYS A 79 -13.35 2.69 -3.07
C LYS A 79 -14.25 3.86 -2.67
N LEU A 80 -15.41 3.88 -3.24
CA LEU A 80 -16.42 4.90 -2.92
C LEU A 80 -17.32 4.46 -1.78
#